data_b187ead4ffca05828d2fec65dd2380e6
#
_entry.id   b187ead4ffca05828d2fec65dd2380e6
#
_cell.length_a   1.000
_cell.length_b   1.000
_cell.length_c   1.000
_cell.angle_alpha   90.00
_cell.angle_beta   90.00
_cell.angle_gamma   90.00
#
_symmetry.space_group_name_H-M   'P 1'
#
loop_
_entity.id
_entity.type
_entity.pdbx_description
1 polymer ?
#
loop_
_entity_poly.entity_id
_entity_poly.type
_entity_poly.pdbx_seq_one_letter_code
_entity_poly.pdbx_strand_id
1 'polypeptide(L)'
;SDLLQTYAGRIDGDVESQIAAVESCIASGARGILITPSDSRALTPVITQAREAGLLVIALDTPFEPADVADATFATDNFRAGVLIGEWAAAQLGAEAANARIATLDLNPAQISVDYLRNQGFLTGFGIEVNDPTRIGDETDPRIVGSDVTNGNEAGGRAAMENLLQIDPSINLVYTINEPAAAGAYEALRAVGRENDVLIVSVDGGCPGVANVRDGVIGATSMQFPLLMASLGIQAIADFAATGARPSNTEGLDFTNTGVELITDAPVDGIASLSSVEGLGRCWG
;
A
#
# COMPACT_ATOMS: atom_id res chain seq x y z
N SER A 1 17.95 -19.50 22.51
CA SER A 1 18.18 -18.84 21.22
C SER A 1 16.84 -18.55 20.62
N ASP A 2 16.58 -17.29 20.40
CA ASP A 2 15.34 -16.85 19.80
C ASP A 2 15.36 -17.32 18.32
N LEU A 3 14.40 -18.18 17.96
CA LEU A 3 14.26 -18.68 16.61
C LEU A 3 13.25 -17.79 15.88
N LEU A 4 13.70 -17.08 14.86
CA LEU A 4 12.82 -16.44 13.91
C LEU A 4 12.43 -17.45 12.82
N GLN A 5 11.12 -17.68 12.64
CA GLN A 5 10.57 -18.44 11.52
C GLN A 5 9.86 -17.49 10.57
N THR A 6 10.04 -17.68 9.29
CA THR A 6 9.41 -16.89 8.24
C THR A 6 8.52 -17.76 7.37
N TYR A 7 7.37 -17.21 7.00
CA TYR A 7 6.41 -17.82 6.12
C TYR A 7 6.05 -16.86 4.99
N ALA A 8 5.76 -17.38 3.82
CA ALA A 8 5.32 -16.58 2.68
C ALA A 8 4.11 -17.26 2.03
N GLY A 9 3.14 -16.47 1.60
CA GLY A 9 2.07 -16.91 0.70
C GLY A 9 2.61 -17.17 -0.71
N ARG A 10 1.84 -17.88 -1.51
CA ARG A 10 2.18 -18.20 -2.91
C ARG A 10 1.85 -17.04 -3.86
N ILE A 11 0.80 -16.30 -3.52
CA ILE A 11 0.27 -15.15 -4.25
C ILE A 11 -0.31 -14.15 -3.26
N ASP A 12 -0.62 -12.95 -3.70
CA ASP A 12 -1.43 -12.02 -2.92
C ASP A 12 -2.81 -12.64 -2.63
N GLY A 13 -3.38 -12.41 -1.43
CA GLY A 13 -4.64 -12.99 -1.03
C GLY A 13 -4.59 -14.48 -0.63
N ASP A 14 -3.40 -15.10 -0.45
CA ASP A 14 -3.28 -16.51 -0.02
C ASP A 14 -3.59 -16.68 1.48
N VAL A 15 -4.86 -16.49 1.84
CA VAL A 15 -5.39 -16.60 3.21
C VAL A 15 -5.12 -17.97 3.83
N GLU A 16 -5.27 -19.05 3.06
CA GLU A 16 -5.10 -20.41 3.56
C GLU A 16 -3.67 -20.66 4.05
N SER A 17 -2.67 -20.23 3.29
CA SER A 17 -1.26 -20.33 3.71
C SER A 17 -0.96 -19.50 4.95
N GLN A 18 -1.57 -18.32 5.09
CA GLN A 18 -1.40 -17.51 6.30
C GLN A 18 -2.07 -18.13 7.53
N ILE A 19 -3.27 -18.70 7.39
CA ILE A 19 -3.91 -19.44 8.49
C ILE A 19 -3.00 -20.58 8.97
N ALA A 20 -2.50 -21.42 8.05
CA ALA A 20 -1.61 -22.52 8.40
C ALA A 20 -0.30 -22.05 9.07
N ALA A 21 0.23 -20.91 8.65
CA ALA A 21 1.42 -20.29 9.27
C ALA A 21 1.14 -19.83 10.71
N VAL A 22 0.00 -19.18 10.96
CA VAL A 22 -0.40 -18.76 12.31
C VAL A 22 -0.62 -19.96 13.22
N GLU A 23 -1.33 -21.00 12.74
CA GLU A 23 -1.50 -22.26 13.49
C GLU A 23 -0.16 -22.92 13.83
N SER A 24 0.81 -22.89 12.91
CA SER A 24 2.17 -23.40 13.16
C SER A 24 2.88 -22.58 14.25
N CYS A 25 2.73 -21.26 14.28
CA CYS A 25 3.27 -20.40 15.33
C CYS A 25 2.64 -20.72 16.69
N ILE A 26 1.32 -20.94 16.75
CA ILE A 26 0.63 -21.35 17.98
C ILE A 26 1.17 -22.70 18.47
N ALA A 27 1.24 -23.69 17.59
CA ALA A 27 1.69 -25.04 17.92
C ALA A 27 3.16 -25.10 18.38
N SER A 28 4.01 -24.23 17.84
CA SER A 28 5.43 -24.13 18.24
C SER A 28 5.65 -23.36 19.55
N GLY A 29 4.63 -22.74 20.14
CA GLY A 29 4.73 -21.94 21.34
C GLY A 29 5.48 -20.63 21.11
N ALA A 30 5.29 -20.01 19.95
CA ALA A 30 5.87 -18.70 19.63
C ALA A 30 5.46 -17.64 20.67
N ARG A 31 6.29 -16.62 20.88
CA ARG A 31 5.99 -15.52 21.80
C ARG A 31 5.19 -14.40 21.12
N GLY A 32 5.26 -14.33 19.80
CA GLY A 32 4.50 -13.36 19.03
C GLY A 32 4.58 -13.64 17.53
N ILE A 33 3.76 -12.92 16.79
CA ILE A 33 3.62 -12.99 15.34
C ILE A 33 3.68 -11.58 14.77
N LEU A 34 4.48 -11.39 13.73
CA LEU A 34 4.39 -10.27 12.83
C LEU A 34 3.72 -10.75 11.55
N ILE A 35 2.65 -10.10 11.13
CA ILE A 35 1.87 -10.51 9.96
C ILE A 35 1.47 -9.32 9.11
N THR A 36 1.69 -9.40 7.80
CA THR A 36 1.04 -8.53 6.83
C THR A 36 -0.21 -9.27 6.34
N PRO A 37 -1.42 -8.90 6.78
CA PRO A 37 -2.62 -9.63 6.44
C PRO A 37 -2.90 -9.65 4.95
N SER A 38 -3.08 -10.82 4.36
CA SER A 38 -3.54 -10.97 2.97
C SER A 38 -5.05 -10.74 2.82
N ASP A 39 -5.78 -10.71 3.95
CA ASP A 39 -7.18 -10.30 4.05
C ASP A 39 -7.43 -9.74 5.44
N SER A 40 -7.97 -8.51 5.50
CA SER A 40 -8.16 -7.77 6.75
C SER A 40 -9.23 -8.39 7.67
N ARG A 41 -10.13 -9.23 7.15
CA ARG A 41 -11.27 -9.81 7.88
C ARG A 41 -11.19 -11.33 8.01
N ALA A 42 -10.80 -12.03 6.95
CA ALA A 42 -10.82 -13.50 6.89
C ALA A 42 -9.88 -14.16 7.91
N LEU A 43 -8.80 -13.49 8.30
CA LEU A 43 -7.84 -14.01 9.27
C LEU A 43 -8.26 -13.80 10.73
N THR A 44 -9.32 -13.02 11.03
CA THR A 44 -9.77 -12.70 12.39
C THR A 44 -9.89 -13.93 13.30
N PRO A 45 -10.49 -15.07 12.89
CA PRO A 45 -10.63 -16.22 13.78
C PRO A 45 -9.29 -16.79 14.23
N VAL A 46 -8.33 -16.97 13.32
CA VAL A 46 -7.02 -17.56 13.65
C VAL A 46 -6.15 -16.59 14.45
N ILE A 47 -6.26 -15.29 14.21
CA ILE A 47 -5.56 -14.26 15.01
C ILE A 47 -6.11 -14.22 16.43
N THR A 48 -7.43 -14.34 16.60
CA THR A 48 -8.05 -14.44 17.93
C THR A 48 -7.52 -15.66 18.68
N GLN A 49 -7.43 -16.82 18.04
CA GLN A 49 -6.84 -18.04 18.62
C GLN A 49 -5.37 -17.83 19.03
N ALA A 50 -4.56 -17.13 18.22
CA ALA A 50 -3.18 -16.84 18.55
C ALA A 50 -3.06 -15.98 19.82
N ARG A 51 -3.90 -14.94 19.94
CA ARG A 51 -3.95 -14.07 21.11
C ARG A 51 -4.44 -14.81 22.37
N GLU A 52 -5.45 -15.66 22.25
CA GLU A 52 -5.94 -16.53 23.32
C GLU A 52 -4.88 -17.55 23.79
N ALA A 53 -4.02 -18.00 22.87
CA ALA A 53 -2.86 -18.83 23.20
C ALA A 53 -1.71 -18.05 23.84
N GLY A 54 -1.85 -16.73 24.00
CA GLY A 54 -0.89 -15.87 24.69
C GLY A 54 0.21 -15.28 23.81
N LEU A 55 0.07 -15.35 22.49
CA LEU A 55 1.00 -14.70 21.56
C LEU A 55 0.68 -13.20 21.45
N LEU A 56 1.72 -12.38 21.32
CA LEU A 56 1.57 -10.99 20.89
C LEU A 56 1.43 -10.97 19.37
N VAL A 57 0.33 -10.44 18.86
CA VAL A 57 0.11 -10.34 17.41
C VAL A 57 0.17 -8.89 16.96
N ILE A 58 1.09 -8.62 16.03
CA ILE A 58 1.31 -7.29 15.45
C ILE A 58 1.06 -7.37 13.94
N ALA A 59 0.08 -6.59 13.47
CA ALA A 59 -0.12 -6.37 12.05
C ALA A 59 0.96 -5.43 11.49
N LEU A 60 1.47 -5.72 10.32
CA LEU A 60 2.40 -4.87 9.58
C LEU A 60 1.73 -4.35 8.31
N ASP A 61 1.90 -3.06 8.02
CA ASP A 61 1.42 -2.37 6.82
C ASP A 61 -0.11 -2.35 6.68
N THR A 62 -0.75 -3.51 6.71
CA THR A 62 -2.18 -3.70 6.46
C THR A 62 -2.94 -3.89 7.78
N PRO A 63 -3.78 -2.94 8.23
CA PRO A 63 -4.61 -3.11 9.42
C PRO A 63 -5.66 -4.22 9.26
N PHE A 64 -5.99 -4.87 10.38
CA PHE A 64 -7.19 -5.72 10.46
C PHE A 64 -8.47 -4.89 10.51
N GLU A 65 -9.58 -5.52 10.23
CA GLU A 65 -10.95 -4.99 10.40
C GLU A 65 -11.81 -5.98 11.21
N PRO A 66 -12.17 -5.59 12.44
CA PRO A 66 -11.82 -4.35 13.14
C PRO A 66 -10.34 -4.30 13.56
N ALA A 67 -9.81 -3.07 13.80
CA ALA A 67 -8.38 -2.85 14.08
C ALA A 67 -7.87 -3.56 15.34
N ASP A 68 -8.74 -3.79 16.33
CA ASP A 68 -8.43 -4.44 17.62
C ASP A 68 -8.29 -5.98 17.54
N VAL A 69 -8.41 -6.55 16.35
CA VAL A 69 -8.13 -7.99 16.10
C VAL A 69 -6.66 -8.31 16.41
N ALA A 70 -5.72 -7.46 16.03
CA ALA A 70 -4.33 -7.54 16.48
C ALA A 70 -4.12 -6.79 17.81
N ASP A 71 -3.00 -7.04 18.48
CA ASP A 71 -2.61 -6.30 19.68
C ASP A 71 -2.06 -4.91 19.34
N ALA A 72 -1.47 -4.77 18.15
CA ALA A 72 -0.99 -3.51 17.59
C ALA A 72 -0.88 -3.62 16.06
N THR A 73 -0.84 -2.47 15.41
CA THR A 73 -0.51 -2.34 13.98
C THR A 73 0.67 -1.39 13.83
N PHE A 74 1.71 -1.79 13.10
CA PHE A 74 2.82 -0.93 12.71
C PHE A 74 2.76 -0.73 11.21
N ALA A 75 2.49 0.49 10.79
CA ALA A 75 2.19 0.80 9.40
C ALA A 75 2.62 2.21 9.01
N THR A 76 2.76 2.43 7.73
CA THR A 76 2.65 3.75 7.14
C THR A 76 1.21 4.24 7.30
N ASP A 77 1.01 5.54 7.40
CA ASP A 77 -0.31 6.12 7.18
C ASP A 77 -0.68 5.97 5.70
N ASN A 78 -1.33 4.85 5.37
CA ASN A 78 -1.66 4.48 4.00
C ASN A 78 -2.64 5.47 3.34
N PHE A 79 -3.56 6.07 4.12
CA PHE A 79 -4.42 7.13 3.61
C PHE A 79 -3.59 8.38 3.25
N ARG A 80 -2.68 8.80 4.12
CA ARG A 80 -1.78 9.92 3.83
C ARG A 80 -0.85 9.64 2.66
N ALA A 81 -0.39 8.39 2.49
CA ALA A 81 0.41 7.98 1.32
C ALA A 81 -0.36 8.23 0.01
N GLY A 82 -1.63 7.85 -0.04
CA GLY A 82 -2.51 8.16 -1.16
C GLY A 82 -2.70 9.66 -1.34
N VAL A 83 -2.99 10.41 -0.26
CA VAL A 83 -3.19 11.86 -0.32
C VAL A 83 -1.98 12.57 -0.94
N LEU A 84 -0.76 12.21 -0.55
CA LEU A 84 0.47 12.85 -1.06
C LEU A 84 0.60 12.73 -2.58
N ILE A 85 0.41 11.54 -3.14
CA ILE A 85 0.48 11.33 -4.59
C ILE A 85 -0.69 11.94 -5.33
N GLY A 86 -1.87 12.04 -4.70
CA GLY A 86 -3.05 12.71 -5.24
C GLY A 86 -2.86 14.22 -5.32
N GLU A 87 -2.44 14.86 -4.22
CA GLU A 87 -2.10 16.29 -4.15
C GLU A 87 -1.04 16.65 -5.19
N TRP A 88 0.02 15.84 -5.29
CA TRP A 88 1.08 16.04 -6.26
C TRP A 88 0.57 15.91 -7.70
N ALA A 89 -0.22 14.86 -8.02
CA ALA A 89 -0.75 14.67 -9.36
C ALA A 89 -1.68 15.81 -9.79
N ALA A 90 -2.56 16.28 -8.89
CA ALA A 90 -3.42 17.42 -9.15
C ALA A 90 -2.61 18.70 -9.45
N ALA A 91 -1.54 18.93 -8.68
CA ALA A 91 -0.67 20.07 -8.89
C ALA A 91 0.13 19.97 -10.20
N GLN A 92 0.63 18.78 -10.57
CA GLN A 92 1.33 18.56 -11.84
C GLN A 92 0.43 18.80 -13.05
N LEU A 93 -0.82 18.36 -12.99
CA LEU A 93 -1.80 18.59 -14.06
C LEU A 93 -2.29 20.05 -14.07
N GLY A 94 -2.24 20.75 -12.95
CA GLY A 94 -2.68 22.15 -12.86
C GLY A 94 -4.11 22.35 -13.37
N ALA A 95 -4.31 23.20 -14.37
CA ALA A 95 -5.63 23.46 -14.93
C ALA A 95 -6.26 22.21 -15.58
N GLU A 96 -5.44 21.29 -16.10
CA GLU A 96 -5.91 20.06 -16.74
C GLU A 96 -6.43 19.03 -15.73
N ALA A 97 -6.20 19.20 -14.42
CA ALA A 97 -6.77 18.33 -13.39
C ALA A 97 -8.31 18.25 -13.44
N ALA A 98 -8.97 19.32 -13.89
CA ALA A 98 -10.42 19.35 -14.09
C ALA A 98 -10.89 18.44 -15.24
N ASN A 99 -10.01 18.14 -16.19
CA ASN A 99 -10.27 17.30 -17.37
C ASN A 99 -9.54 15.95 -17.26
N ALA A 100 -9.04 15.58 -16.09
CA ALA A 100 -8.32 14.33 -15.90
C ALA A 100 -9.19 13.12 -16.30
N ARG A 101 -8.56 12.11 -16.88
CA ARG A 101 -9.14 10.81 -17.18
C ARG A 101 -8.37 9.77 -16.40
N ILE A 102 -8.92 9.38 -15.26
CA ILE A 102 -8.23 8.65 -14.21
C ILE A 102 -8.54 7.16 -14.29
N ALA A 103 -7.50 6.33 -14.34
CA ALA A 103 -7.59 4.89 -14.11
C ALA A 103 -7.06 4.57 -12.71
N THR A 104 -7.77 3.74 -11.95
CA THR A 104 -7.27 3.21 -10.68
C THR A 104 -6.94 1.73 -10.82
N LEU A 105 -5.70 1.37 -10.48
CA LEU A 105 -5.18 0.02 -10.54
C LEU A 105 -5.01 -0.48 -9.10
N ASP A 106 -6.03 -1.17 -8.60
CA ASP A 106 -6.20 -1.55 -7.21
C ASP A 106 -5.63 -2.95 -6.94
N LEU A 107 -5.61 -3.38 -5.68
CA LEU A 107 -4.91 -4.61 -5.30
C LEU A 107 -5.68 -5.86 -5.73
N ASN A 108 -6.83 -6.09 -5.12
CA ASN A 108 -7.61 -7.30 -5.34
C ASN A 108 -9.11 -7.10 -5.03
N PRO A 109 -9.98 -8.04 -5.44
CA PRO A 109 -11.44 -7.88 -5.26
C PRO A 109 -11.90 -7.83 -3.80
N ALA A 110 -11.08 -8.24 -2.83
CA ALA A 110 -11.43 -8.20 -1.41
C ALA A 110 -11.42 -6.78 -0.85
N GLN A 111 -10.79 -5.81 -1.54
CA GLN A 111 -10.66 -4.42 -1.11
C GLN A 111 -10.20 -4.34 0.35
N ILE A 112 -9.06 -4.98 0.64
CA ILE A 112 -8.48 -4.99 1.99
C ILE A 112 -8.07 -3.58 2.44
N SER A 113 -7.85 -3.38 3.73
CA SER A 113 -7.68 -2.04 4.31
C SER A 113 -6.59 -1.20 3.65
N VAL A 114 -5.44 -1.80 3.30
CA VAL A 114 -4.36 -1.08 2.60
C VAL A 114 -4.80 -0.58 1.22
N ASP A 115 -5.66 -1.34 0.54
CA ASP A 115 -6.12 -1.03 -0.82
C ASP A 115 -7.02 0.20 -0.82
N TYR A 116 -8.15 0.15 -0.07
CA TYR A 116 -9.05 1.29 -0.05
C TYR A 116 -8.43 2.53 0.63
N LEU A 117 -7.57 2.38 1.65
CA LEU A 117 -6.92 3.54 2.26
C LEU A 117 -6.04 4.31 1.27
N ARG A 118 -5.21 3.61 0.48
CA ARG A 118 -4.37 4.26 -0.54
C ARG A 118 -5.21 4.86 -1.66
N ASN A 119 -6.20 4.12 -2.17
CA ASN A 119 -7.09 4.59 -3.24
C ASN A 119 -7.89 5.83 -2.80
N GLN A 120 -8.61 5.75 -1.67
CA GLN A 120 -9.42 6.85 -1.15
C GLN A 120 -8.57 8.06 -0.74
N GLY A 121 -7.36 7.81 -0.25
CA GLY A 121 -6.36 8.85 -0.02
C GLY A 121 -5.98 9.56 -1.32
N PHE A 122 -5.67 8.82 -2.38
CA PHE A 122 -5.35 9.38 -3.70
C PHE A 122 -6.51 10.24 -4.24
N LEU A 123 -7.73 9.73 -4.22
CA LEU A 123 -8.91 10.45 -4.69
C LEU A 123 -9.12 11.75 -3.90
N THR A 124 -9.03 11.67 -2.56
CA THR A 124 -9.12 12.85 -1.67
C THR A 124 -8.06 13.88 -1.98
N GLY A 125 -6.79 13.45 -2.09
CA GLY A 125 -5.67 14.33 -2.41
C GLY A 125 -5.80 14.97 -3.80
N PHE A 126 -6.36 14.26 -4.77
CA PHE A 126 -6.66 14.77 -6.10
C PHE A 126 -7.87 15.72 -6.14
N GLY A 127 -8.62 15.86 -5.05
CA GLY A 127 -9.81 16.70 -4.96
C GLY A 127 -11.06 16.03 -5.54
N ILE A 128 -11.18 14.73 -5.37
CA ILE A 128 -12.38 13.94 -5.67
C ILE A 128 -13.07 13.59 -4.35
N GLU A 129 -14.39 13.77 -4.30
CA GLU A 129 -15.20 13.43 -3.14
C GLU A 129 -15.35 11.90 -3.04
N VAL A 130 -15.04 11.38 -1.86
CA VAL A 130 -15.15 9.97 -1.50
C VAL A 130 -16.52 9.74 -0.84
N ASN A 131 -17.26 8.72 -1.29
CA ASN A 131 -18.56 8.38 -0.72
C ASN A 131 -18.41 7.50 0.54
N ASP A 132 -18.07 6.23 0.36
CA ASP A 132 -17.74 5.31 1.47
C ASP A 132 -16.24 5.16 1.57
N PRO A 133 -15.56 5.65 2.62
CA PRO A 133 -14.11 5.62 2.74
C PRO A 133 -13.52 4.20 2.84
N THR A 134 -14.34 3.17 2.94
CA THR A 134 -13.92 1.76 3.00
C THR A 134 -14.25 0.98 1.73
N ARG A 135 -14.71 1.67 0.67
CA ARG A 135 -15.16 1.04 -0.56
C ARG A 135 -14.62 1.73 -1.80
N ILE A 136 -13.94 0.99 -2.65
CA ILE A 136 -13.46 1.45 -3.94
C ILE A 136 -14.57 1.27 -5.00
N GLY A 137 -14.75 2.28 -5.85
CA GLY A 137 -15.60 2.20 -7.04
C GLY A 137 -17.07 2.56 -6.79
N ASP A 138 -17.39 3.26 -5.71
CA ASP A 138 -18.70 3.85 -5.48
C ASP A 138 -18.75 5.38 -5.75
N GLU A 139 -17.62 5.94 -6.16
CA GLU A 139 -17.48 7.34 -6.54
C GLU A 139 -18.19 7.62 -7.88
N THR A 140 -18.76 8.83 -7.97
CA THR A 140 -19.52 9.26 -9.15
C THR A 140 -18.85 10.37 -9.95
N ASP A 141 -17.59 10.71 -9.61
CA ASP A 141 -16.86 11.77 -10.32
C ASP A 141 -16.55 11.33 -11.77
N PRO A 142 -16.94 12.15 -12.77
CA PRO A 142 -16.80 11.78 -14.18
C PRO A 142 -15.35 11.71 -14.67
N ARG A 143 -14.38 12.16 -13.86
CA ARG A 143 -12.95 12.03 -14.17
C ARG A 143 -12.45 10.59 -13.98
N ILE A 144 -13.12 9.79 -13.15
CA ILE A 144 -12.78 8.38 -12.95
C ILE A 144 -13.28 7.58 -14.14
N VAL A 145 -12.39 7.01 -14.93
CA VAL A 145 -12.71 6.14 -16.07
C VAL A 145 -13.16 4.76 -15.59
N GLY A 146 -12.46 4.25 -14.60
CA GLY A 146 -12.74 2.94 -14.01
C GLY A 146 -11.59 2.45 -13.14
N SER A 147 -11.84 1.30 -12.52
CA SER A 147 -10.97 0.57 -11.63
C SER A 147 -10.77 -0.86 -12.14
N ASP A 148 -9.56 -1.40 -12.01
CA ASP A 148 -9.29 -2.81 -12.25
C ASP A 148 -8.25 -3.34 -11.26
N VAL A 149 -8.19 -4.65 -11.06
CA VAL A 149 -7.34 -5.28 -10.04
C VAL A 149 -6.04 -5.81 -10.63
N THR A 150 -4.95 -5.65 -9.88
CA THR A 150 -3.61 -5.99 -10.33
C THR A 150 -3.01 -7.21 -9.64
N ASN A 151 -3.59 -7.65 -8.53
CA ASN A 151 -2.99 -8.61 -7.60
C ASN A 151 -1.59 -8.18 -7.14
N GLY A 152 -1.34 -6.87 -7.08
CA GLY A 152 -0.11 -6.25 -6.60
C GLY A 152 1.14 -6.56 -7.43
N ASN A 153 1.02 -7.00 -8.68
CA ASN A 153 2.14 -7.42 -9.49
C ASN A 153 2.15 -6.81 -10.91
N GLU A 154 3.30 -6.89 -11.56
CA GLU A 154 3.54 -6.29 -12.89
C GLU A 154 2.61 -6.86 -13.98
N ALA A 155 2.42 -8.18 -14.02
CA ALA A 155 1.56 -8.80 -15.02
C ALA A 155 0.10 -8.37 -14.87
N GLY A 156 -0.40 -8.28 -13.62
CA GLY A 156 -1.72 -7.77 -13.30
C GLY A 156 -1.87 -6.29 -13.62
N GLY A 157 -0.88 -5.46 -13.26
CA GLY A 157 -0.86 -4.04 -13.60
C GLY A 157 -0.93 -3.80 -15.11
N ARG A 158 -0.19 -4.59 -15.89
CA ARG A 158 -0.26 -4.54 -17.35
C ARG A 158 -1.65 -4.91 -17.88
N ALA A 159 -2.21 -6.03 -17.42
CA ALA A 159 -3.53 -6.49 -17.87
C ALA A 159 -4.64 -5.49 -17.51
N ALA A 160 -4.61 -4.95 -16.27
CA ALA A 160 -5.56 -3.94 -15.82
C ALA A 160 -5.49 -2.67 -16.68
N MET A 161 -4.29 -2.18 -16.96
CA MET A 161 -4.12 -1.00 -17.81
C MET A 161 -4.57 -1.26 -19.25
N GLU A 162 -4.24 -2.43 -19.83
CA GLU A 162 -4.72 -2.83 -21.17
C GLU A 162 -6.26 -2.84 -21.24
N ASN A 163 -6.94 -3.34 -20.19
CA ASN A 163 -8.41 -3.34 -20.10
C ASN A 163 -8.98 -1.92 -20.05
N LEU A 164 -8.42 -1.06 -19.19
CA LEU A 164 -8.91 0.31 -19.02
C LEU A 164 -8.66 1.18 -20.24
N LEU A 165 -7.56 0.98 -20.98
CA LEU A 165 -7.31 1.64 -22.26
C LEU A 165 -8.32 1.25 -23.36
N GLN A 166 -8.92 0.05 -23.28
CA GLN A 166 -10.01 -0.33 -24.18
C GLN A 166 -11.32 0.38 -23.82
N ILE A 167 -11.54 0.74 -22.57
CA ILE A 167 -12.70 1.51 -22.12
C ILE A 167 -12.55 2.97 -22.55
N ASP A 168 -11.39 3.57 -22.25
CA ASP A 168 -11.10 4.95 -22.61
C ASP A 168 -9.62 5.13 -23.00
N PRO A 169 -9.30 5.26 -24.29
CA PRO A 169 -7.93 5.50 -24.72
C PRO A 169 -7.41 6.90 -24.37
N SER A 170 -8.24 7.80 -23.83
CA SER A 170 -7.82 9.15 -23.43
C SER A 170 -7.34 9.26 -21.98
N ILE A 171 -7.23 8.16 -21.24
CA ILE A 171 -6.66 8.13 -19.88
C ILE A 171 -5.33 8.89 -19.88
N ASN A 172 -5.18 9.82 -18.92
CA ASN A 172 -3.99 10.65 -18.78
C ASN A 172 -3.40 10.67 -17.35
N LEU A 173 -4.07 10.00 -16.40
CA LEU A 173 -3.59 9.79 -15.04
C LEU A 173 -3.89 8.36 -14.58
N VAL A 174 -2.89 7.70 -14.02
CA VAL A 174 -3.00 6.35 -13.48
C VAL A 174 -2.54 6.35 -12.03
N TYR A 175 -3.43 5.96 -11.13
CA TYR A 175 -3.09 5.55 -9.78
C TYR A 175 -2.81 4.06 -9.76
N THR A 176 -1.78 3.63 -9.06
CA THR A 176 -1.50 2.22 -8.80
C THR A 176 -1.29 1.96 -7.32
N ILE A 177 -1.83 0.84 -6.85
CA ILE A 177 -1.72 0.40 -5.44
C ILE A 177 -0.27 0.27 -4.99
N ASN A 178 0.64 -0.14 -5.89
CA ASN A 178 2.05 -0.35 -5.63
C ASN A 178 2.91 -0.18 -6.89
N GLU A 179 4.22 -0.11 -6.72
CA GLU A 179 5.18 0.11 -7.80
C GLU A 179 5.30 -1.05 -8.80
N PRO A 180 5.17 -2.33 -8.42
CA PRO A 180 5.10 -3.41 -9.43
C PRO A 180 3.92 -3.25 -10.40
N ALA A 181 2.73 -2.88 -9.90
CA ALA A 181 1.58 -2.59 -10.76
C ALA A 181 1.84 -1.38 -11.67
N ALA A 182 2.54 -0.34 -11.18
CA ALA A 182 2.95 0.82 -11.99
C ALA A 182 3.88 0.43 -13.14
N ALA A 183 4.86 -0.44 -12.91
CA ALA A 183 5.74 -0.95 -13.95
C ALA A 183 4.96 -1.67 -15.04
N GLY A 184 3.99 -2.50 -14.67
CA GLY A 184 3.09 -3.18 -15.62
C GLY A 184 2.22 -2.21 -16.41
N ALA A 185 1.64 -1.20 -15.75
CA ALA A 185 0.85 -0.16 -16.42
C ALA A 185 1.68 0.61 -17.46
N TYR A 186 2.92 0.96 -17.11
CA TYR A 186 3.85 1.60 -18.05
C TYR A 186 4.11 0.74 -19.30
N GLU A 187 4.32 -0.57 -19.14
CA GLU A 187 4.50 -1.47 -20.28
C GLU A 187 3.28 -1.53 -21.20
N ALA A 188 2.06 -1.49 -20.64
CA ALA A 188 0.83 -1.41 -21.44
C ALA A 188 0.75 -0.08 -22.22
N LEU A 189 1.07 1.04 -21.59
CA LEU A 189 1.12 2.36 -22.24
C LEU A 189 2.18 2.41 -23.32
N ARG A 190 3.36 1.85 -23.08
CA ARG A 190 4.45 1.76 -24.06
C ARG A 190 4.06 0.94 -25.30
N ALA A 191 3.29 -0.12 -25.11
CA ALA A 191 2.82 -0.96 -26.22
C ALA A 191 1.91 -0.22 -27.21
N VAL A 192 1.26 0.86 -26.75
CA VAL A 192 0.41 1.73 -27.58
C VAL A 192 1.02 3.11 -27.86
N GLY A 193 2.28 3.34 -27.46
CA GLY A 193 3.04 4.59 -27.70
C GLY A 193 2.54 5.79 -26.90
N ARG A 194 1.99 5.56 -25.67
CA ARG A 194 1.44 6.60 -24.81
C ARG A 194 2.17 6.75 -23.48
N GLU A 195 3.31 6.11 -23.32
CA GLU A 195 4.10 6.14 -22.08
C GLU A 195 4.55 7.54 -21.63
N ASN A 196 4.62 8.49 -22.58
CA ASN A 196 4.99 9.88 -22.29
C ASN A 196 3.80 10.83 -22.13
N ASP A 197 2.58 10.35 -22.38
CA ASP A 197 1.34 11.14 -22.35
C ASP A 197 0.51 10.91 -21.08
N VAL A 198 0.88 9.91 -20.27
CA VAL A 198 0.11 9.47 -19.12
C VAL A 198 0.97 9.55 -17.86
N LEU A 199 0.47 10.28 -16.88
CA LEU A 199 1.10 10.40 -15.57
C LEU A 199 0.78 9.17 -14.73
N ILE A 200 1.80 8.52 -14.16
CA ILE A 200 1.63 7.39 -13.24
C ILE A 200 2.06 7.82 -11.84
N VAL A 201 1.24 7.55 -10.83
CA VAL A 201 1.58 7.71 -9.42
C VAL A 201 1.38 6.41 -8.66
N SER A 202 2.20 6.18 -7.64
CA SER A 202 2.26 4.91 -6.94
C SER A 202 2.62 5.06 -5.46
N VAL A 203 2.69 3.92 -4.78
CA VAL A 203 3.13 3.80 -3.38
C VAL A 203 4.14 2.67 -3.29
N ASP A 204 5.12 2.75 -2.45
CA ASP A 204 6.02 1.80 -1.79
C ASP A 204 7.38 2.43 -1.46
N GLY A 205 8.09 3.04 -2.41
CA GLY A 205 9.47 3.51 -2.21
C GLY A 205 10.49 2.38 -2.20
N GLY A 206 10.20 1.27 -2.88
CA GLY A 206 11.18 0.22 -3.16
C GLY A 206 12.29 0.73 -4.10
N CYS A 207 13.50 0.16 -4.00
CA CYS A 207 14.62 0.65 -4.82
C CYS A 207 14.33 0.58 -6.34
N PRO A 208 13.65 -0.46 -6.87
CA PRO A 208 13.22 -0.47 -8.27
C PRO A 208 12.21 0.65 -8.60
N GLY A 209 11.24 0.91 -7.72
CA GLY A 209 10.24 1.95 -7.92
C GLY A 209 10.81 3.35 -7.86
N VAL A 210 11.71 3.62 -6.91
CA VAL A 210 12.45 4.90 -6.85
C VAL A 210 13.33 5.10 -8.08
N ALA A 211 13.94 4.02 -8.61
CA ALA A 211 14.66 4.08 -9.89
C ALA A 211 13.69 4.40 -11.05
N ASN A 212 12.47 3.87 -11.03
CA ASN A 212 11.43 4.21 -12.01
C ASN A 212 10.99 5.68 -11.95
N VAL A 213 11.04 6.32 -10.76
CA VAL A 213 10.85 7.79 -10.66
C VAL A 213 11.98 8.52 -11.37
N ARG A 214 13.25 8.14 -11.11
CA ARG A 214 14.42 8.72 -11.79
C ARG A 214 14.35 8.57 -13.31
N ASP A 215 13.87 7.43 -13.78
CA ASP A 215 13.83 7.09 -15.20
C ASP A 215 12.57 7.61 -15.91
N GLY A 216 11.67 8.32 -15.17
CA GLY A 216 10.46 8.93 -15.71
C GLY A 216 9.31 7.95 -15.98
N VAL A 217 9.40 6.73 -15.48
CA VAL A 217 8.33 5.71 -15.57
C VAL A 217 7.19 6.01 -14.60
N ILE A 218 7.52 6.46 -13.40
CA ILE A 218 6.60 6.91 -12.35
C ILE A 218 6.87 8.38 -12.08
N GLY A 219 5.83 9.20 -12.01
CA GLY A 219 5.97 10.63 -11.71
C GLY A 219 6.24 10.91 -10.24
N ALA A 220 5.55 10.18 -9.35
CA ALA A 220 5.77 10.21 -7.92
C ALA A 220 5.38 8.90 -7.26
N THR A 221 6.07 8.56 -6.16
CA THR A 221 5.71 7.44 -5.28
C THR A 221 5.77 7.86 -3.82
N SER A 222 4.83 7.38 -3.00
CA SER A 222 4.87 7.55 -1.54
C SER A 222 5.68 6.42 -0.92
N MET A 223 6.86 6.76 -0.38
CA MET A 223 7.77 5.81 0.26
C MET A 223 7.27 5.43 1.63
N GLN A 224 7.19 4.13 1.88
CA GLN A 224 6.95 3.51 3.18
C GLN A 224 8.22 2.88 3.77
N PHE A 225 8.19 2.49 5.05
CA PHE A 225 9.36 2.01 5.77
C PHE A 225 9.16 0.60 6.36
N PRO A 226 9.05 -0.47 5.53
CA PRO A 226 8.74 -1.84 6.01
C PRO A 226 9.85 -2.42 6.89
N LEU A 227 11.12 -2.03 6.69
CA LEU A 227 12.22 -2.45 7.56
C LEU A 227 12.09 -1.87 8.97
N LEU A 228 11.57 -0.64 9.10
CA LEU A 228 11.27 -0.03 10.40
C LEU A 228 10.09 -0.75 11.06
N MET A 229 9.01 -1.05 10.31
CA MET A 229 7.87 -1.82 10.83
C MET A 229 8.35 -3.16 11.40
N ALA A 230 9.17 -3.90 10.64
CA ALA A 230 9.69 -5.19 11.06
C ALA A 230 10.60 -5.08 12.30
N SER A 231 11.51 -4.11 12.34
CA SER A 231 12.45 -3.93 13.47
C SER A 231 11.73 -3.54 14.74
N LEU A 232 10.77 -2.61 14.68
CA LEU A 232 9.93 -2.23 15.82
C LEU A 232 9.07 -3.42 16.28
N GLY A 233 8.54 -4.20 15.36
CA GLY A 233 7.75 -5.39 15.66
C GLY A 233 8.56 -6.46 16.40
N ILE A 234 9.77 -6.75 15.95
CA ILE A 234 10.68 -7.71 16.62
C ILE A 234 11.02 -7.21 18.03
N GLN A 235 11.32 -5.91 18.18
CA GLN A 235 11.60 -5.32 19.50
C GLN A 235 10.38 -5.45 20.42
N ALA A 236 9.18 -5.14 19.94
CA ALA A 236 7.96 -5.25 20.74
C ALA A 236 7.67 -6.68 21.19
N ILE A 237 7.89 -7.69 20.33
CA ILE A 237 7.76 -9.11 20.74
C ILE A 237 8.81 -9.48 21.79
N ALA A 238 10.07 -9.01 21.65
CA ALA A 238 11.12 -9.25 22.63
C ALA A 238 10.79 -8.62 24.00
N ASP A 239 10.31 -7.39 24.03
CA ASP A 239 9.89 -6.69 25.24
C ASP A 239 8.69 -7.37 25.90
N PHE A 240 7.70 -7.79 25.10
CA PHE A 240 6.57 -8.56 25.59
C PHE A 240 7.00 -9.90 26.19
N ALA A 241 7.90 -10.62 25.53
CA ALA A 241 8.43 -11.87 26.05
C ALA A 241 9.18 -11.72 27.37
N ALA A 242 9.88 -10.60 27.56
CA ALA A 242 10.67 -10.33 28.76
C ALA A 242 9.83 -9.78 29.93
N THR A 243 8.85 -8.91 29.64
CA THR A 243 8.17 -8.10 30.66
C THR A 243 6.64 -8.20 30.65
N GLY A 244 6.05 -8.74 29.59
CA GLY A 244 4.60 -8.69 29.33
C GLY A 244 4.10 -7.34 28.81
N ALA A 245 4.99 -6.39 28.54
CA ALA A 245 4.61 -5.07 28.04
C ALA A 245 4.14 -5.15 26.59
N ARG A 246 3.01 -4.47 26.30
CA ARG A 246 2.48 -4.36 24.94
C ARG A 246 2.88 -3.01 24.33
N PRO A 247 3.08 -2.94 23.02
CA PRO A 247 3.39 -1.67 22.35
C PRO A 247 2.21 -0.69 22.47
N SER A 248 2.51 0.61 22.41
CA SER A 248 1.53 1.69 22.34
C SER A 248 1.47 2.26 20.94
N ASN A 249 0.29 2.71 20.54
CA ASN A 249 0.09 3.40 19.27
C ASN A 249 0.70 4.81 19.27
N THR A 250 0.91 5.39 18.11
CA THR A 250 1.24 6.81 17.97
C THR A 250 0.09 7.67 18.51
N GLU A 251 0.41 8.73 19.24
CA GLU A 251 -0.60 9.62 19.83
C GLU A 251 -1.58 10.13 18.78
N GLY A 252 -2.87 9.94 19.06
CA GLY A 252 -3.97 10.33 18.16
C GLY A 252 -4.27 9.35 17.03
N LEU A 253 -3.56 8.22 16.94
CA LEU A 253 -3.79 7.17 15.94
C LEU A 253 -4.12 5.84 16.62
N ASP A 254 -4.77 4.94 15.89
CA ASP A 254 -5.05 3.56 16.31
C ASP A 254 -3.95 2.58 15.87
N PHE A 255 -2.81 3.09 15.36
CA PHE A 255 -1.63 2.32 14.96
C PHE A 255 -0.32 3.07 15.30
N THR A 256 0.81 2.37 15.22
CA THR A 256 2.15 2.95 15.28
C THR A 256 2.56 3.39 13.89
N ASN A 257 2.58 4.71 13.66
CA ASN A 257 2.94 5.29 12.37
C ASN A 257 4.46 5.26 12.16
N THR A 258 4.91 4.57 11.12
CA THR A 258 6.32 4.49 10.73
C THR A 258 6.77 5.58 9.76
N GLY A 259 5.84 6.48 9.40
CA GLY A 259 6.10 7.59 8.49
C GLY A 259 5.78 7.30 7.03
N VAL A 260 5.76 8.36 6.24
CA VAL A 260 5.62 8.36 4.78
C VAL A 260 6.34 9.57 4.20
N GLU A 261 7.02 9.40 3.07
CA GLU A 261 7.70 10.48 2.35
C GLU A 261 7.36 10.39 0.85
N LEU A 262 7.06 11.54 0.24
CA LEU A 262 6.84 11.61 -1.21
C LEU A 262 8.18 11.63 -1.94
N ILE A 263 8.35 10.79 -2.96
CA ILE A 263 9.53 10.77 -3.83
C ILE A 263 9.11 11.23 -5.22
N THR A 264 9.75 12.27 -5.72
CA THR A 264 9.53 12.80 -7.08
C THR A 264 10.70 13.67 -7.53
N ASP A 265 11.01 13.68 -8.82
CA ASP A 265 12.00 14.62 -9.43
C ASP A 265 11.32 15.87 -10.02
N ALA A 266 10.00 16.00 -9.86
CA ALA A 266 9.21 17.17 -10.21
C ALA A 266 8.53 17.78 -8.96
N PRO A 267 9.28 18.41 -8.04
CA PRO A 267 8.75 18.94 -6.79
C PRO A 267 7.68 20.02 -7.04
N VAL A 268 6.72 20.11 -6.13
CA VAL A 268 5.64 21.10 -6.16
C VAL A 268 5.70 21.96 -4.89
N ASP A 269 5.52 23.26 -5.04
CA ASP A 269 5.49 24.20 -3.91
C ASP A 269 4.38 23.81 -2.92
N GLY A 270 4.74 23.74 -1.64
CA GLY A 270 3.81 23.39 -0.56
C GLY A 270 3.64 21.89 -0.30
N ILE A 271 4.18 21.01 -1.16
CA ILE A 271 4.21 19.56 -0.96
C ILE A 271 5.65 19.13 -0.69
N ALA A 272 5.93 18.71 0.55
CA ALA A 272 7.26 18.23 0.91
C ALA A 272 7.57 16.92 0.16
N SER A 273 8.71 16.86 -0.47
CA SER A 273 9.16 15.68 -1.22
C SER A 273 10.68 15.53 -1.21
N LEU A 274 11.15 14.33 -1.47
CA LEU A 274 12.55 14.01 -1.73
C LEU A 274 12.73 13.74 -3.22
N SER A 275 13.92 14.01 -3.73
CA SER A 275 14.33 13.60 -5.07
C SER A 275 14.52 12.06 -5.15
N SER A 276 14.50 11.51 -6.36
CA SER A 276 14.85 10.09 -6.57
C SER A 276 16.26 9.75 -6.07
N VAL A 277 17.20 10.70 -6.15
CA VAL A 277 18.58 10.53 -5.65
C VAL A 277 18.60 10.37 -4.12
N GLU A 278 17.83 11.18 -3.41
CA GLU A 278 17.69 11.06 -1.95
C GLU A 278 16.91 9.79 -1.57
N GLY A 279 15.86 9.47 -2.33
CA GLY A 279 15.06 8.27 -2.17
C GLY A 279 15.87 6.98 -2.33
N LEU A 280 16.77 6.92 -3.33
CA LEU A 280 17.69 5.78 -3.53
C LEU A 280 18.65 5.56 -2.35
N GLY A 281 18.91 6.56 -1.53
CA GLY A 281 19.66 6.41 -0.29
C GLY A 281 18.85 5.85 0.89
N ARG A 282 17.54 5.70 0.75
CA ARG A 282 16.60 5.30 1.81
C ARG A 282 15.67 4.14 1.42
N CYS A 283 15.62 3.80 0.12
CA CYS A 283 14.76 2.76 -0.42
C CYS A 283 15.08 1.37 0.17
N TRP A 284 14.17 0.45 0.00
CA TRP A 284 14.24 -0.92 0.47
C TRP A 284 14.05 -1.92 -0.68
N GLY A 285 14.50 -3.17 -0.51
CA GLY A 285 14.39 -4.23 -1.51
C GLY A 285 15.62 -4.41 -2.39
#